data_d413a0c2f0cb494e662bee0d5c068fae
#
_entry.id   d413a0c2f0cb494e662bee0d5c068fae
#
_cell.length_a   1.000
_cell.length_b   1.000
_cell.length_c   1.000
_cell.angle_alpha   90.00
_cell.angle_beta   90.00
_cell.angle_gamma   90.00
#
_symmetry.space_group_name_H-M   'P 1'
#
loop_
_entity.id
_entity.type
_entity.pdbx_description
1 polymer ?
#
loop_
_entity_poly.entity_id
_entity_poly.type
_entity_poly.pdbx_seq_one_letter_code
_entity_poly.pdbx_strand_id
1 'polypeptide(L)'
;GIIAETASTGKLNGKPFPIKVMISYCANPASNFPGQRDFYEKLLPSLDYYVVVDMEMTDSALCADMVLPATSWYEVEDVRAGYNNPYTILQEKAIEPLYESKSDSEIAGLLGRALGFEQSFPKDLDFESLTSILFSNAASKAKNVTLERLREEKVIQTTGEPGGTYITGVNEPLSTEKGLVRLYMEKPVPRLDYGQDLSDRIANERVVYYREPEEVGIDNPLREKYPLVYLQEHSRFRVHTQWDRVPILRELDPEPLAKVNGKDAEERGVASGDLIEVFNDRGHCVLKCLVDESIAPGIVSIPKGWPRSAFVAGGYQEMSQPKMDPYPSAASPYDALVDFRKA
;
A
#
# COMPACT_ATOMS: atom_id res chain seq x y z
N GLY A 1 8.59 1.67 9.88
CA GLY A 1 9.90 1.08 10.05
C GLY A 1 11.01 1.98 9.55
N ILE A 2 11.72 1.60 8.48
CA ILE A 2 12.97 2.25 8.04
C ILE A 2 12.86 3.77 7.86
N ILE A 3 11.80 4.27 7.23
CA ILE A 3 11.62 5.71 7.02
C ILE A 3 11.50 6.45 8.37
N ALA A 4 10.69 5.93 9.28
CA ALA A 4 10.49 6.54 10.60
C ALA A 4 11.78 6.54 11.43
N GLU A 5 12.52 5.44 11.41
CA GLU A 5 13.81 5.32 12.07
C GLU A 5 14.85 6.26 11.44
N THR A 6 14.92 6.30 10.10
CA THR A 6 15.83 7.18 9.38
C THR A 6 15.54 8.66 9.68
N ALA A 7 14.27 9.07 9.68
CA ALA A 7 13.89 10.44 10.00
C ALA A 7 14.26 10.81 11.45
N SER A 8 13.94 9.93 12.41
CA SER A 8 14.18 10.19 13.85
C SER A 8 15.66 10.16 14.23
N THR A 9 16.47 9.35 13.55
CA THR A 9 17.92 9.20 13.85
C THR A 9 18.80 10.08 12.96
N GLY A 10 18.28 10.55 11.83
CA GLY A 10 19.04 11.25 10.78
C GLY A 10 20.05 10.34 10.07
N LYS A 11 19.89 9.02 10.15
CA LYS A 11 20.84 8.04 9.59
C LYS A 11 20.14 6.91 8.86
N LEU A 12 20.69 6.50 7.72
CA LEU A 12 20.34 5.29 7.00
C LEU A 12 21.58 4.38 6.93
N ASN A 13 21.47 3.16 7.44
CA ASN A 13 22.60 2.20 7.50
C ASN A 13 23.86 2.81 8.14
N GLY A 14 23.70 3.55 9.24
CA GLY A 14 24.78 4.22 9.96
C GLY A 14 25.36 5.48 9.30
N LYS A 15 24.98 5.79 8.07
CA LYS A 15 25.42 6.98 7.35
C LYS A 15 24.44 8.14 7.54
N PRO A 16 24.91 9.40 7.62
CA PRO A 16 24.03 10.56 7.68
C PRO A 16 23.05 10.59 6.51
N PHE A 17 21.76 10.64 6.81
CA PHE A 17 20.66 10.72 5.85
C PHE A 17 19.47 11.43 6.49
N PRO A 18 19.52 12.75 6.67
CA PRO A 18 18.43 13.49 7.30
C PRO A 18 17.22 13.56 6.36
N ILE A 19 16.06 13.13 6.83
CA ILE A 19 14.76 13.33 6.17
C ILE A 19 14.10 14.52 6.87
N LYS A 20 13.90 15.62 6.15
CA LYS A 20 13.33 16.86 6.68
C LYS A 20 11.95 17.18 6.13
N VAL A 21 11.72 16.82 4.87
CA VAL A 21 10.45 17.05 4.19
C VAL A 21 9.94 15.72 3.66
N MET A 22 8.66 15.48 3.81
CA MET A 22 7.95 14.34 3.22
C MET A 22 6.82 14.85 2.35
N ILE A 23 6.69 14.26 1.16
CA ILE A 23 5.54 14.49 0.28
C ILE A 23 4.89 13.14 0.03
N SER A 24 3.61 13.01 0.40
CA SER A 24 2.80 11.83 0.08
C SER A 24 1.82 12.15 -1.02
N TYR A 25 1.81 11.34 -2.08
CA TYR A 25 0.80 11.39 -3.12
C TYR A 25 0.32 9.98 -3.45
N CYS A 26 -0.94 9.80 -3.81
CA CYS A 26 -1.57 8.50 -4.04
C CYS A 26 -1.36 7.51 -2.88
N ALA A 27 -1.17 8.00 -1.66
CA ALA A 27 -0.85 7.19 -0.50
C ALA A 27 -1.41 7.81 0.80
N ASN A 28 -1.91 6.93 1.68
CA ASN A 28 -2.38 7.31 3.02
C ASN A 28 -1.55 6.56 4.10
N PRO A 29 -0.25 6.92 4.28
CA PRO A 29 0.64 6.21 5.18
C PRO A 29 0.18 6.23 6.64
N ALA A 30 -0.49 7.29 7.09
CA ALA A 30 -1.01 7.42 8.45
C ALA A 30 -2.02 6.31 8.82
N SER A 31 -2.74 5.75 7.84
CA SER A 31 -3.71 4.66 8.05
C SER A 31 -3.22 3.31 7.54
N ASN A 32 -2.49 3.27 6.40
CA ASN A 32 -2.24 2.02 5.68
C ASN A 32 -0.90 1.37 5.97
N PHE A 33 0.10 2.11 6.47
CA PHE A 33 1.43 1.55 6.63
C PHE A 33 1.56 0.77 7.94
N PRO A 34 2.18 -0.42 7.92
CA PRO A 34 2.54 -1.15 9.13
C PRO A 34 3.43 -0.31 10.05
N GLY A 35 3.23 -0.47 11.37
CA GLY A 35 3.92 0.37 12.36
C GLY A 35 3.32 1.77 12.42
N GLN A 36 2.01 1.88 12.37
CA GLN A 36 1.26 3.15 12.41
C GLN A 36 1.68 4.04 13.59
N ARG A 37 1.97 3.43 14.74
CA ARG A 37 2.47 4.16 15.91
C ARG A 37 3.78 4.90 15.62
N ASP A 38 4.72 4.26 14.90
CA ASP A 38 5.99 4.88 14.52
C ASP A 38 5.78 6.07 13.57
N PHE A 39 4.73 6.04 12.75
CA PHE A 39 4.40 7.19 11.90
C PHE A 39 4.06 8.42 12.76
N TYR A 40 3.21 8.27 13.77
CA TYR A 40 2.78 9.39 14.61
C TYR A 40 3.84 9.81 15.65
N GLU A 41 4.53 8.87 16.28
CA GLU A 41 5.42 9.13 17.39
C GLU A 41 6.87 9.40 16.99
N LYS A 42 7.31 8.91 15.82
CA LYS A 42 8.72 9.05 15.37
C LYS A 42 8.83 9.84 14.08
N LEU A 43 8.07 9.48 13.03
CA LEU A 43 8.23 10.10 11.72
C LEU A 43 7.75 11.55 11.71
N LEU A 44 6.48 11.79 12.02
CA LEU A 44 5.91 13.14 11.99
C LEU A 44 6.69 14.15 12.84
N PRO A 45 7.05 13.87 14.12
CA PRO A 45 7.80 14.82 14.94
C PRO A 45 9.22 15.09 14.43
N SER A 46 9.77 14.27 13.53
CA SER A 46 11.12 14.42 12.98
C SER A 46 11.16 15.20 11.67
N LEU A 47 9.99 15.46 11.07
CA LEU A 47 9.88 16.25 9.85
C LEU A 47 9.79 17.73 10.16
N ASP A 48 10.45 18.55 9.34
CA ASP A 48 10.27 20.00 9.35
C ASP A 48 9.02 20.41 8.56
N TYR A 49 8.57 19.58 7.61
CA TYR A 49 7.39 19.84 6.80
C TYR A 49 6.83 18.57 6.16
N TYR A 50 5.51 18.41 6.23
CA TYR A 50 4.79 17.30 5.61
C TYR A 50 3.72 17.80 4.64
N VAL A 51 3.82 17.38 3.37
CA VAL A 51 2.88 17.74 2.30
C VAL A 51 2.11 16.51 1.88
N VAL A 52 0.80 16.63 1.71
CA VAL A 52 -0.05 15.55 1.19
C VAL A 52 -0.79 16.04 -0.05
N VAL A 53 -0.72 15.24 -1.11
CA VAL A 53 -1.49 15.42 -2.35
C VAL A 53 -2.60 14.38 -2.33
N ASP A 54 -3.83 14.80 -2.13
CA ASP A 54 -4.97 13.88 -2.03
C ASP A 54 -6.27 14.56 -2.50
N MET A 55 -7.25 13.76 -2.87
CA MET A 55 -8.60 14.21 -3.20
C MET A 55 -9.47 14.44 -1.96
N GLU A 56 -9.09 13.83 -0.83
CA GLU A 56 -9.87 13.82 0.40
C GLU A 56 -8.99 14.15 1.62
N MET A 57 -9.64 14.61 2.69
CA MET A 57 -8.97 14.83 3.97
C MET A 57 -8.80 13.50 4.72
N THR A 58 -7.89 12.67 4.21
CA THR A 58 -7.50 11.39 4.81
C THR A 58 -6.73 11.60 6.12
N ASP A 59 -6.46 10.52 6.87
CA ASP A 59 -5.66 10.61 8.11
C ASP A 59 -4.27 11.24 7.83
N SER A 60 -3.68 10.95 6.69
CA SER A 60 -2.41 11.58 6.28
C SER A 60 -2.59 13.07 6.00
N ALA A 61 -3.67 13.45 5.31
CA ALA A 61 -3.95 14.86 5.03
C ALA A 61 -4.27 15.66 6.31
N LEU A 62 -4.93 15.04 7.28
CA LEU A 62 -5.19 15.66 8.59
C LEU A 62 -3.93 15.89 9.44
N CYS A 63 -2.85 15.17 9.16
CA CYS A 63 -1.56 15.32 9.84
C CYS A 63 -0.58 16.22 9.08
N ALA A 64 -0.94 16.67 7.85
CA ALA A 64 -0.06 17.44 6.99
C ALA A 64 0.00 18.93 7.37
N ASP A 65 1.16 19.55 7.18
CA ASP A 65 1.31 21.01 7.25
C ASP A 65 0.68 21.69 6.03
N MET A 66 0.63 20.97 4.88
CA MET A 66 0.01 21.46 3.66
C MET A 66 -0.68 20.33 2.90
N VAL A 67 -1.90 20.58 2.43
CA VAL A 67 -2.64 19.70 1.55
C VAL A 67 -2.79 20.36 0.19
N LEU A 68 -2.37 19.65 -0.85
CA LEU A 68 -2.55 20.04 -2.25
C LEU A 68 -3.69 19.21 -2.85
N PRO A 69 -4.81 19.83 -3.26
CA PRO A 69 -5.97 19.10 -3.75
C PRO A 69 -5.68 18.48 -5.11
N ALA A 70 -5.84 17.16 -5.22
CA ALA A 70 -5.72 16.42 -6.46
C ALA A 70 -7.08 16.31 -7.18
N THR A 71 -7.04 16.22 -8.52
CA THR A 71 -8.22 15.90 -9.32
C THR A 71 -8.65 14.45 -9.16
N SER A 72 -9.94 14.20 -9.28
CA SER A 72 -10.46 12.85 -9.50
C SER A 72 -10.26 12.44 -10.96
N TRP A 73 -10.48 11.17 -11.27
CA TRP A 73 -10.42 10.67 -12.65
C TRP A 73 -11.49 11.24 -13.59
N TYR A 74 -12.58 11.83 -13.07
CA TYR A 74 -13.57 12.53 -13.89
C TYR A 74 -13.11 13.89 -14.37
N GLU A 75 -12.10 14.46 -13.72
CA GLU A 75 -11.63 15.83 -13.91
C GLU A 75 -10.37 15.93 -14.77
N VAL A 76 -9.81 14.80 -15.21
CA VAL A 76 -8.54 14.76 -15.96
C VAL A 76 -8.60 13.78 -17.12
N GLU A 77 -7.98 14.14 -18.25
CA GLU A 77 -7.65 13.20 -19.32
C GLU A 77 -6.40 12.42 -18.92
N ASP A 78 -6.43 11.08 -19.05
CA ASP A 78 -5.32 10.22 -18.64
C ASP A 78 -5.29 8.92 -19.46
N VAL A 79 -4.21 8.19 -19.36
CA VAL A 79 -4.03 6.86 -19.95
C VAL A 79 -4.03 5.81 -18.87
N ARG A 80 -4.93 4.84 -18.99
CA ARG A 80 -5.04 3.72 -18.06
C ARG A 80 -4.45 2.45 -18.63
N ALA A 81 -3.47 1.89 -17.91
CA ALA A 81 -2.96 0.55 -18.11
C ALA A 81 -2.79 -0.10 -16.73
N GLY A 82 -3.36 -1.26 -16.52
CA GLY A 82 -3.39 -1.91 -15.20
C GLY A 82 -2.61 -3.22 -15.16
N TYR A 83 -2.37 -3.72 -13.95
CA TYR A 83 -1.84 -5.07 -13.73
C TYR A 83 -2.77 -6.12 -14.31
N ASN A 84 -2.21 -7.10 -15.04
CA ASN A 84 -2.96 -8.19 -15.65
C ASN A 84 -4.09 -7.73 -16.57
N ASN A 85 -3.98 -6.51 -17.09
CA ASN A 85 -4.92 -5.95 -18.05
C ASN A 85 -4.20 -5.79 -19.40
N PRO A 86 -4.63 -6.50 -20.46
CA PRO A 86 -4.00 -6.42 -21.77
C PRO A 86 -4.34 -5.16 -22.56
N TYR A 87 -5.03 -4.21 -21.96
CA TYR A 87 -5.52 -3.02 -22.63
C TYR A 87 -4.85 -1.75 -22.14
N THR A 88 -4.63 -0.82 -23.07
CA THR A 88 -4.37 0.59 -22.78
C THR A 88 -5.64 1.36 -23.15
N ILE A 89 -6.15 2.16 -22.23
CA ILE A 89 -7.45 2.81 -22.31
C ILE A 89 -7.28 4.31 -22.18
N LEU A 90 -7.91 5.09 -23.04
CA LEU A 90 -8.03 6.53 -22.86
C LEU A 90 -9.11 6.82 -21.82
N GLN A 91 -8.77 7.49 -20.77
CA GLN A 91 -9.71 8.11 -19.84
C GLN A 91 -9.95 9.54 -20.27
N GLU A 92 -11.16 9.84 -20.72
CA GLU A 92 -11.55 11.20 -21.11
C GLU A 92 -12.01 11.99 -19.88
N LYS A 93 -11.67 13.26 -19.84
CA LYS A 93 -12.19 14.20 -18.86
C LYS A 93 -13.71 14.38 -19.04
N ALA A 94 -14.47 14.19 -17.97
CA ALA A 94 -15.94 14.32 -17.99
C ALA A 94 -16.43 15.68 -17.44
N ILE A 95 -15.68 16.27 -16.51
CA ILE A 95 -15.99 17.57 -15.89
C ILE A 95 -14.71 18.38 -15.74
N GLU A 96 -14.84 19.71 -15.62
CA GLU A 96 -13.71 20.56 -15.28
C GLU A 96 -13.24 20.30 -13.83
N PRO A 97 -11.94 20.50 -13.55
CA PRO A 97 -11.41 20.39 -12.19
C PRO A 97 -12.21 21.26 -11.20
N LEU A 98 -12.57 20.68 -10.07
CA LEU A 98 -13.32 21.36 -9.03
C LEU A 98 -12.37 22.18 -8.12
N TYR A 99 -12.79 23.40 -7.81
CA TYR A 99 -12.05 24.31 -6.93
C TYR A 99 -10.61 24.55 -7.41
N GLU A 100 -9.63 24.35 -6.54
CA GLU A 100 -8.20 24.53 -6.83
C GLU A 100 -7.47 23.22 -7.18
N SER A 101 -8.23 22.12 -7.39
CA SER A 101 -7.65 20.82 -7.69
C SER A 101 -6.87 20.83 -9.00
N LYS A 102 -5.76 20.11 -9.00
CA LYS A 102 -4.86 19.90 -10.14
C LYS A 102 -4.52 18.45 -10.29
N SER A 103 -4.20 18.03 -11.51
CA SER A 103 -3.71 16.66 -11.72
C SER A 103 -2.37 16.41 -11.02
N ASP A 104 -2.09 15.16 -10.68
CA ASP A 104 -0.80 14.78 -10.06
C ASP A 104 0.39 15.24 -10.91
N SER A 105 0.26 15.17 -12.25
CA SER A 105 1.30 15.62 -13.18
C SER A 105 1.50 17.15 -13.15
N GLU A 106 0.42 17.93 -13.06
CA GLU A 106 0.51 19.39 -12.90
C GLU A 106 1.15 19.76 -11.57
N ILE A 107 0.74 19.12 -10.46
CA ILE A 107 1.31 19.34 -9.13
C ILE A 107 2.80 19.00 -9.15
N ALA A 108 3.18 17.84 -9.69
CA ALA A 108 4.58 17.43 -9.82
C ALA A 108 5.38 18.44 -10.67
N GLY A 109 4.82 18.92 -11.77
CA GLY A 109 5.43 19.92 -12.63
C GLY A 109 5.65 21.25 -11.91
N LEU A 110 4.66 21.73 -11.17
CA LEU A 110 4.76 22.96 -10.39
C LEU A 110 5.84 22.86 -9.29
N LEU A 111 5.82 21.77 -8.54
CA LEU A 111 6.81 21.51 -7.49
C LEU A 111 8.22 21.34 -8.06
N GLY A 112 8.37 20.57 -9.14
CA GLY A 112 9.67 20.36 -9.80
C GLY A 112 10.29 21.67 -10.27
N ARG A 113 9.53 22.54 -10.90
CA ARG A 113 10.00 23.88 -11.32
C ARG A 113 10.36 24.77 -10.14
N ALA A 114 9.51 24.79 -9.11
CA ALA A 114 9.78 25.58 -7.91
C ALA A 114 11.05 25.13 -7.17
N LEU A 115 11.43 23.86 -7.31
CA LEU A 115 12.66 23.29 -6.75
C LEU A 115 13.88 23.43 -7.68
N GLY A 116 13.75 24.08 -8.84
CA GLY A 116 14.88 24.33 -9.76
C GLY A 116 15.13 23.19 -10.76
N PHE A 117 14.15 22.34 -11.00
CA PHE A 117 14.25 21.22 -11.96
C PHE A 117 13.53 21.52 -13.29
N GLU A 118 13.61 22.77 -13.80
CA GLU A 118 12.91 23.22 -15.01
C GLU A 118 13.24 22.37 -16.25
N GLN A 119 14.46 21.82 -16.33
CA GLN A 119 14.84 20.94 -17.45
C GLN A 119 14.05 19.64 -17.48
N SER A 120 13.71 19.11 -16.31
CA SER A 120 12.93 17.88 -16.18
C SER A 120 11.42 18.14 -16.18
N PHE A 121 11.01 19.36 -15.85
CA PHE A 121 9.61 19.78 -15.78
C PHE A 121 9.41 21.09 -16.57
N PRO A 122 9.54 21.07 -17.91
CA PRO A 122 9.32 22.25 -18.73
C PRO A 122 7.87 22.76 -18.61
N LYS A 123 7.65 24.05 -18.90
CA LYS A 123 6.34 24.70 -18.73
C LYS A 123 5.27 24.16 -19.69
N ASP A 124 5.69 23.62 -20.81
CA ASP A 124 4.88 23.03 -21.87
C ASP A 124 4.71 21.50 -21.73
N LEU A 125 5.02 20.95 -20.55
CA LEU A 125 4.80 19.54 -20.24
C LEU A 125 3.31 19.29 -19.97
N ASP A 126 2.57 19.19 -21.05
CA ASP A 126 1.15 18.87 -21.06
C ASP A 126 0.86 17.35 -21.22
N PHE A 127 -0.41 16.99 -21.30
CA PHE A 127 -0.84 15.60 -21.46
C PHE A 127 -0.31 14.97 -22.75
N GLU A 128 -0.31 15.71 -23.86
CA GLU A 128 0.23 15.26 -25.14
C GLU A 128 1.73 14.93 -25.04
N SER A 129 2.51 15.83 -24.47
CA SER A 129 3.95 15.66 -24.28
C SER A 129 4.28 14.49 -23.38
N LEU A 130 3.59 14.37 -22.23
CA LEU A 130 3.74 13.25 -21.31
C LEU A 130 3.39 11.92 -21.96
N THR A 131 2.29 11.86 -22.69
CA THR A 131 1.82 10.65 -23.37
C THR A 131 2.79 10.26 -24.50
N SER A 132 3.33 11.23 -25.23
CA SER A 132 4.38 11.02 -26.24
C SER A 132 5.64 10.38 -25.62
N ILE A 133 6.08 10.87 -24.47
CA ILE A 133 7.21 10.28 -23.72
C ILE A 133 6.86 8.86 -23.28
N LEU A 134 5.68 8.66 -22.69
CA LEU A 134 5.21 7.34 -22.23
C LEU A 134 5.21 6.31 -23.36
N PHE A 135 4.74 6.67 -24.55
CA PHE A 135 4.64 5.77 -25.70
C PHE A 135 5.92 5.70 -26.55
N SER A 136 6.97 6.42 -26.18
CA SER A 136 8.24 6.38 -26.91
C SER A 136 9.02 5.06 -26.78
N ASN A 137 8.65 4.21 -25.83
CA ASN A 137 9.31 2.93 -25.56
C ASN A 137 9.05 1.89 -26.69
N ALA A 138 9.94 0.88 -26.78
CA ALA A 138 9.89 -0.12 -27.84
C ALA A 138 8.59 -0.96 -27.84
N ALA A 139 8.04 -1.28 -26.66
CA ALA A 139 6.82 -2.07 -26.54
C ALA A 139 5.60 -1.32 -27.09
N SER A 140 5.43 -0.06 -26.73
CA SER A 140 4.37 0.79 -27.26
C SER A 140 4.47 0.97 -28.77
N LYS A 141 5.68 1.22 -29.28
CA LYS A 141 5.93 1.34 -30.74
C LYS A 141 5.62 0.03 -31.48
N ALA A 142 6.01 -1.13 -30.95
CA ALA A 142 5.74 -2.43 -31.55
C ALA A 142 4.23 -2.74 -31.65
N LYS A 143 3.42 -2.21 -30.73
CA LYS A 143 1.96 -2.38 -30.74
C LYS A 143 1.23 -1.17 -31.34
N ASN A 144 1.96 -0.22 -31.92
CA ASN A 144 1.44 1.01 -32.49
C ASN A 144 0.49 1.76 -31.51
N VAL A 145 0.91 1.90 -30.26
CA VAL A 145 0.16 2.66 -29.25
C VAL A 145 0.53 4.13 -29.40
N THR A 146 -0.41 4.94 -29.84
CA THR A 146 -0.27 6.40 -29.96
C THR A 146 -1.48 7.08 -29.33
N LEU A 147 -1.33 8.34 -28.95
CA LEU A 147 -2.46 9.12 -28.40
C LEU A 147 -3.56 9.34 -29.46
N GLU A 148 -3.19 9.58 -30.72
CA GLU A 148 -4.14 9.73 -31.83
C GLU A 148 -5.00 8.47 -31.96
N ARG A 149 -4.36 7.30 -32.01
CA ARG A 149 -5.07 6.02 -32.08
C ARG A 149 -5.94 5.77 -30.85
N LEU A 150 -5.47 6.13 -29.65
CA LEU A 150 -6.28 6.02 -28.43
C LEU A 150 -7.49 6.96 -28.44
N ARG A 151 -7.35 8.17 -29.00
CA ARG A 151 -8.47 9.10 -29.16
C ARG A 151 -9.51 8.58 -30.15
N GLU A 152 -9.09 7.85 -31.18
CA GLU A 152 -9.96 7.22 -32.15
C GLU A 152 -10.63 5.95 -31.61
N GLU A 153 -9.83 5.00 -31.14
CA GLU A 153 -10.30 3.66 -30.73
C GLU A 153 -10.76 3.57 -29.27
N LYS A 154 -10.35 4.51 -28.40
CA LYS A 154 -10.58 4.58 -26.96
C LYS A 154 -9.89 3.47 -26.16
N VAL A 155 -9.76 2.26 -26.70
CA VAL A 155 -9.18 1.08 -26.09
C VAL A 155 -8.29 0.37 -27.09
N ILE A 156 -7.03 0.18 -26.77
CA ILE A 156 -6.07 -0.58 -27.59
C ILE A 156 -5.65 -1.82 -26.81
N GLN A 157 -5.82 -3.00 -27.40
CA GLN A 157 -5.24 -4.22 -26.84
C GLN A 157 -3.73 -4.23 -27.09
N THR A 158 -2.96 -4.26 -26.01
CA THR A 158 -1.48 -4.13 -26.04
C THR A 158 -0.74 -5.45 -25.85
N THR A 159 -1.42 -6.49 -25.34
CA THR A 159 -0.86 -7.82 -25.13
C THR A 159 -1.84 -8.90 -25.59
N GLY A 160 -1.33 -10.04 -26.03
CA GLY A 160 -2.12 -11.15 -26.56
C GLY A 160 -2.67 -10.89 -27.96
N GLU A 161 -3.46 -11.84 -28.47
CA GLU A 161 -4.17 -11.72 -29.76
C GLU A 161 -5.48 -10.93 -29.60
N PRO A 162 -5.88 -10.12 -30.58
CA PRO A 162 -7.12 -9.38 -30.52
C PRO A 162 -8.34 -10.27 -30.23
N GLY A 163 -9.11 -9.93 -29.20
CA GLY A 163 -10.28 -10.70 -28.76
C GLY A 163 -9.98 -12.03 -28.09
N GLY A 164 -8.72 -12.41 -27.93
CA GLY A 164 -8.30 -13.62 -27.23
C GLY A 164 -8.15 -13.43 -25.72
N THR A 165 -8.18 -14.55 -25.00
CA THR A 165 -7.84 -14.55 -23.57
C THR A 165 -6.31 -14.41 -23.42
N TYR A 166 -5.87 -13.43 -22.66
CA TYR A 166 -4.46 -13.27 -22.32
C TYR A 166 -4.11 -14.07 -21.06
N ILE A 167 -3.11 -14.93 -21.19
CA ILE A 167 -2.54 -15.71 -20.09
C ILE A 167 -1.03 -15.47 -20.07
N THR A 168 -0.55 -14.85 -19.01
CA THR A 168 0.88 -14.58 -18.83
C THR A 168 1.70 -15.86 -18.91
N GLY A 169 2.79 -15.84 -19.68
CA GLY A 169 3.68 -16.99 -19.90
C GLY A 169 3.16 -18.04 -20.87
N VAL A 170 1.91 -17.91 -21.36
CA VAL A 170 1.32 -18.77 -22.40
C VAL A 170 1.26 -18.01 -23.72
N ASN A 171 0.65 -16.83 -23.72
CA ASN A 171 0.49 -16.02 -24.93
C ASN A 171 1.78 -15.27 -25.33
N GLU A 172 2.63 -14.96 -24.35
CA GLU A 172 3.93 -14.35 -24.59
C GLU A 172 5.01 -15.04 -23.74
N PRO A 173 6.23 -15.23 -24.26
CA PRO A 173 7.33 -15.75 -23.47
C PRO A 173 7.59 -14.88 -22.25
N LEU A 174 7.95 -15.50 -21.14
CA LEU A 174 8.40 -14.76 -19.98
C LEU A 174 9.67 -13.95 -20.31
N SER A 175 9.83 -12.78 -19.71
CA SER A 175 11.00 -11.91 -19.88
C SER A 175 12.24 -12.44 -19.14
N THR A 176 12.50 -13.72 -19.28
CA THR A 176 13.68 -14.43 -18.79
C THR A 176 14.54 -14.88 -19.96
N GLU A 177 15.82 -15.15 -19.74
CA GLU A 177 16.76 -15.54 -20.80
C GLU A 177 16.26 -16.69 -21.70
N LYS A 178 15.54 -17.67 -21.10
CA LYS A 178 14.99 -18.84 -21.82
C LYS A 178 13.48 -18.77 -22.03
N GLY A 179 12.81 -17.67 -21.68
CA GLY A 179 11.35 -17.57 -21.75
C GLY A 179 10.59 -18.45 -20.76
N LEU A 180 11.27 -19.05 -19.79
CA LEU A 180 10.72 -19.99 -18.83
C LEU A 180 10.77 -19.45 -17.40
N VAL A 181 9.95 -19.99 -16.50
CA VAL A 181 10.03 -19.72 -15.06
C VAL A 181 11.39 -20.19 -14.54
N ARG A 182 12.09 -19.33 -13.84
CA ARG A 182 13.36 -19.67 -13.21
C ARG A 182 13.12 -20.23 -11.82
N LEU A 183 13.36 -21.52 -11.61
CA LEU A 183 13.20 -22.21 -10.34
C LEU A 183 14.49 -22.24 -9.51
N TYR A 184 15.64 -21.95 -10.14
CA TYR A 184 16.94 -21.87 -9.49
C TYR A 184 17.67 -20.58 -9.88
N MET A 185 18.24 -19.88 -8.91
CA MET A 185 19.08 -18.70 -9.11
C MET A 185 20.42 -18.93 -8.43
N GLU A 186 21.50 -18.98 -9.22
CA GLU A 186 22.84 -19.19 -8.66
C GLU A 186 23.26 -18.04 -7.73
N LYS A 187 22.90 -16.83 -8.10
CA LYS A 187 23.18 -15.60 -7.35
C LYS A 187 21.89 -14.81 -7.14
N PRO A 188 21.08 -15.15 -6.14
CA PRO A 188 19.89 -14.35 -5.83
C PRO A 188 20.32 -12.98 -5.32
N VAL A 189 19.69 -11.93 -5.85
CA VAL A 189 19.97 -10.54 -5.47
C VAL A 189 18.71 -9.96 -4.84
N PRO A 190 18.79 -9.40 -3.64
CA PRO A 190 17.66 -8.70 -3.03
C PRO A 190 17.27 -7.48 -3.87
N ARG A 191 16.00 -7.16 -3.92
CA ARG A 191 15.49 -5.98 -4.64
C ARG A 191 15.91 -4.67 -3.96
N LEU A 192 16.00 -4.70 -2.65
CA LEU A 192 16.38 -3.55 -1.84
C LEU A 192 17.48 -3.95 -0.86
N ASP A 193 18.48 -3.07 -0.76
CA ASP A 193 19.53 -3.18 0.26
C ASP A 193 19.19 -2.21 1.41
N TYR A 194 18.81 -2.78 2.54
CA TYR A 194 18.56 -2.04 3.78
C TYR A 194 19.73 -2.14 4.77
N GLY A 195 20.91 -2.56 4.31
CA GLY A 195 22.08 -2.77 5.16
C GLY A 195 21.97 -3.98 6.09
N GLN A 196 21.08 -4.92 5.79
CA GLN A 196 20.95 -6.17 6.53
C GLN A 196 22.00 -7.18 6.07
N ASP A 197 22.54 -7.96 7.00
CA ASP A 197 23.32 -9.14 6.64
C ASP A 197 22.37 -10.25 6.16
N LEU A 198 22.51 -10.62 4.89
CA LEU A 198 21.69 -11.64 4.24
C LEU A 198 22.49 -12.89 3.88
N SER A 199 23.75 -13.01 4.38
CA SER A 199 24.67 -14.11 4.02
C SER A 199 24.07 -15.49 4.25
N ASP A 200 23.44 -15.73 5.39
CA ASP A 200 22.81 -17.00 5.75
C ASP A 200 21.56 -17.28 4.90
N ARG A 201 20.90 -16.24 4.41
CA ARG A 201 19.67 -16.33 3.63
C ARG A 201 19.94 -16.58 2.16
N ILE A 202 21.02 -16.03 1.60
CA ILE A 202 21.34 -16.11 0.17
C ILE A 202 21.36 -17.55 -0.34
N ALA A 203 21.91 -18.49 0.44
CA ALA A 203 21.98 -19.91 0.04
C ALA A 203 20.58 -20.51 -0.16
N ASN A 204 19.64 -20.18 0.71
CA ASN A 204 18.26 -20.69 0.67
C ASN A 204 17.42 -20.03 -0.43
N GLU A 205 17.70 -18.76 -0.76
CA GLU A 205 16.98 -18.04 -1.83
C GLU A 205 17.33 -18.54 -3.26
N ARG A 206 18.25 -19.49 -3.41
CA ARG A 206 18.60 -20.09 -4.70
C ARG A 206 17.50 -20.95 -5.30
N VAL A 207 16.68 -21.56 -4.46
CA VAL A 207 15.56 -22.42 -4.85
C VAL A 207 14.26 -21.96 -4.18
N VAL A 208 13.13 -22.35 -4.77
CA VAL A 208 11.83 -22.12 -4.11
C VAL A 208 11.73 -23.05 -2.90
N TYR A 209 11.51 -22.49 -1.74
CA TYR A 209 11.34 -23.24 -0.48
C TYR A 209 10.32 -22.57 0.43
N TYR A 210 9.74 -23.33 1.34
CA TYR A 210 8.89 -22.79 2.41
C TYR A 210 9.78 -22.22 3.52
N ARG A 211 9.49 -20.99 3.92
CA ARG A 211 10.07 -20.37 5.09
C ARG A 211 8.97 -20.05 6.09
N GLU A 212 9.14 -20.55 7.29
CA GLU A 212 8.26 -20.21 8.40
C GLU A 212 8.26 -18.69 8.64
N PRO A 213 7.10 -18.05 8.84
CA PRO A 213 7.07 -16.66 9.27
C PRO A 213 7.81 -16.47 10.58
N GLU A 214 8.48 -15.32 10.74
CA GLU A 214 9.39 -15.11 11.88
C GLU A 214 8.65 -14.97 13.21
N GLU A 215 7.48 -14.31 13.24
CA GLU A 215 6.75 -14.06 14.48
C GLU A 215 5.64 -15.08 14.71
N VAL A 216 4.83 -15.39 13.70
CA VAL A 216 3.70 -16.32 13.85
C VAL A 216 4.12 -17.80 13.75
N GLY A 217 5.40 -18.09 13.60
CA GLY A 217 5.93 -19.45 13.61
C GLY A 217 5.46 -20.23 14.84
N ILE A 218 5.21 -21.56 14.65
CA ILE A 218 4.56 -22.37 15.68
C ILE A 218 5.39 -22.50 16.96
N ASP A 219 6.71 -22.48 16.82
CA ASP A 219 7.65 -22.62 17.93
C ASP A 219 8.12 -21.28 18.51
N ASN A 220 7.55 -20.15 18.06
CA ASN A 220 7.97 -18.84 18.56
C ASN A 220 7.54 -18.65 20.03
N PRO A 221 8.46 -18.39 20.96
CA PRO A 221 8.15 -18.20 22.39
C PRO A 221 7.22 -17.00 22.65
N LEU A 222 7.12 -16.04 21.71
CA LEU A 222 6.20 -14.92 21.82
C LEU A 222 4.72 -15.36 21.88
N ARG A 223 4.40 -16.58 21.40
CA ARG A 223 3.06 -17.17 21.49
C ARG A 223 2.58 -17.42 22.94
N GLU A 224 3.48 -17.55 23.88
CA GLU A 224 3.12 -17.62 25.31
C GLU A 224 2.49 -16.30 25.80
N LYS A 225 2.94 -15.18 25.25
CA LYS A 225 2.44 -13.84 25.60
C LYS A 225 1.29 -13.38 24.69
N TYR A 226 1.38 -13.69 23.41
CA TYR A 226 0.42 -13.30 22.37
C TYR A 226 0.03 -14.53 21.55
N PRO A 227 -1.00 -15.29 22.00
CA PRO A 227 -1.29 -16.60 21.42
C PRO A 227 -2.01 -16.57 20.07
N LEU A 228 -2.52 -15.40 19.65
CA LEU A 228 -3.39 -15.28 18.50
C LEU A 228 -2.67 -14.67 17.31
N VAL A 229 -2.92 -15.21 16.12
CA VAL A 229 -2.43 -14.63 14.86
C VAL A 229 -3.31 -13.46 14.46
N TYR A 230 -2.69 -12.33 14.15
CA TYR A 230 -3.35 -11.15 13.66
C TYR A 230 -3.49 -11.16 12.14
N LEU A 231 -4.72 -11.09 11.64
CA LEU A 231 -5.02 -10.98 10.22
C LEU A 231 -5.76 -9.68 9.91
N GLN A 232 -5.62 -9.23 8.69
CA GLN A 232 -6.32 -8.06 8.14
C GLN A 232 -7.08 -8.49 6.89
N GLU A 233 -8.38 -8.58 6.98
CA GLU A 233 -9.21 -8.91 5.81
C GLU A 233 -9.50 -7.68 4.95
N HIS A 234 -9.82 -7.90 3.67
CA HIS A 234 -10.38 -6.86 2.82
C HIS A 234 -11.86 -6.65 3.12
N SER A 235 -12.27 -5.39 3.33
CA SER A 235 -13.69 -5.05 3.30
C SER A 235 -14.25 -5.26 1.91
N ARG A 236 -15.54 -5.61 1.81
CA ARG A 236 -16.27 -5.69 0.53
C ARG A 236 -16.53 -4.32 -0.08
N PHE A 237 -16.51 -3.28 0.73
CA PHE A 237 -16.98 -1.95 0.38
C PHE A 237 -15.85 -0.91 0.25
N ARG A 238 -14.60 -1.34 0.44
CA ARG A 238 -13.41 -0.48 0.37
C ARG A 238 -12.28 -1.17 -0.35
N VAL A 239 -11.42 -0.36 -0.96
CA VAL A 239 -10.12 -0.81 -1.47
C VAL A 239 -9.04 -0.09 -0.66
N HIS A 240 -8.49 -0.77 0.34
CA HIS A 240 -7.66 -0.14 1.37
C HIS A 240 -8.40 1.03 2.03
N THR A 241 -7.86 2.25 2.02
CA THR A 241 -8.52 3.46 2.56
C THR A 241 -9.36 4.21 1.51
N GLN A 242 -9.46 3.72 0.28
CA GLN A 242 -10.30 4.33 -0.74
C GLN A 242 -11.77 4.07 -0.46
N TRP A 243 -12.61 5.07 -0.75
CA TRP A 243 -14.07 5.08 -0.61
C TRP A 243 -14.57 5.05 0.85
N ASP A 244 -13.69 5.26 1.80
CA ASP A 244 -14.07 5.35 3.21
C ASP A 244 -15.14 6.42 3.48
N ARG A 245 -15.13 7.51 2.72
CA ARG A 245 -16.02 8.66 2.91
C ARG A 245 -17.29 8.63 2.05
N VAL A 246 -17.52 7.58 1.27
CA VAL A 246 -18.73 7.44 0.44
C VAL A 246 -19.92 7.09 1.35
N PRO A 247 -20.97 7.94 1.45
CA PRO A 247 -22.03 7.78 2.45
C PRO A 247 -22.75 6.44 2.37
N ILE A 248 -23.17 6.00 1.18
CA ILE A 248 -23.86 4.73 1.00
C ILE A 248 -23.01 3.53 1.41
N LEU A 249 -21.69 3.58 1.22
CA LEU A 249 -20.80 2.50 1.63
C LEU A 249 -20.59 2.50 3.16
N ARG A 250 -20.64 3.67 3.77
CA ARG A 250 -20.64 3.82 5.24
C ARG A 250 -21.92 3.29 5.89
N GLU A 251 -23.06 3.39 5.24
CA GLU A 251 -24.30 2.77 5.72
C GLU A 251 -24.23 1.24 5.68
N LEU A 252 -23.58 0.66 4.65
CA LEU A 252 -23.41 -0.78 4.51
C LEU A 252 -22.32 -1.38 5.41
N ASP A 253 -21.33 -0.60 5.79
CA ASP A 253 -20.17 -1.00 6.60
C ASP A 253 -19.82 0.17 7.55
N PRO A 254 -20.59 0.34 8.66
CA PRO A 254 -20.55 1.57 9.45
C PRO A 254 -19.35 1.67 10.40
N GLU A 255 -18.80 0.53 10.86
CA GLU A 255 -17.73 0.50 11.86
C GLU A 255 -16.82 -0.72 11.70
N PRO A 256 -15.54 -0.63 12.08
CA PRO A 256 -14.66 -1.80 12.11
C PRO A 256 -15.08 -2.74 13.25
N LEU A 257 -15.04 -4.06 12.96
CA LEU A 257 -15.30 -5.09 13.95
C LEU A 257 -14.11 -6.05 14.03
N ALA A 258 -13.64 -6.37 15.24
CA ALA A 258 -12.69 -7.44 15.45
C ALA A 258 -13.41 -8.78 15.43
N LYS A 259 -13.13 -9.61 14.44
CA LYS A 259 -13.68 -10.95 14.34
C LYS A 259 -12.80 -11.93 15.09
N VAL A 260 -13.41 -12.73 15.96
CA VAL A 260 -12.76 -13.75 16.77
C VAL A 260 -13.61 -15.02 16.82
N ASN A 261 -12.98 -16.19 16.99
CA ASN A 261 -13.72 -17.43 17.17
C ASN A 261 -14.42 -17.49 18.54
N GLY A 262 -15.53 -18.20 18.64
CA GLY A 262 -16.28 -18.37 19.86
C GLY A 262 -15.48 -18.94 21.04
N LYS A 263 -14.56 -19.85 20.79
CA LYS A 263 -13.67 -20.42 21.83
C LYS A 263 -12.74 -19.36 22.41
N ASP A 264 -12.09 -18.55 21.54
CA ASP A 264 -11.18 -17.51 21.99
C ASP A 264 -11.92 -16.39 22.75
N ALA A 265 -13.18 -16.12 22.37
CA ALA A 265 -14.04 -15.16 23.03
C ALA A 265 -14.48 -15.68 24.41
N GLU A 266 -14.91 -16.94 24.53
CA GLU A 266 -15.31 -17.56 25.80
C GLU A 266 -14.18 -17.59 26.82
N GLU A 267 -12.97 -17.98 26.40
CA GLU A 267 -11.77 -17.99 27.24
C GLU A 267 -11.45 -16.62 27.85
N ARG A 268 -11.85 -15.53 27.19
CA ARG A 268 -11.58 -14.14 27.61
C ARG A 268 -12.82 -13.44 28.17
N GLY A 269 -13.96 -14.13 28.28
CA GLY A 269 -15.22 -13.58 28.80
C GLY A 269 -15.78 -12.45 27.94
N VAL A 270 -15.63 -12.55 26.61
CA VAL A 270 -16.04 -11.53 25.64
C VAL A 270 -17.21 -12.07 24.80
N ALA A 271 -18.15 -11.18 24.46
CA ALA A 271 -19.30 -11.46 23.59
C ALA A 271 -19.36 -10.48 22.42
N SER A 272 -20.13 -10.83 21.38
CA SER A 272 -20.38 -9.90 20.27
C SER A 272 -20.98 -8.59 20.77
N GLY A 273 -20.43 -7.48 20.30
CA GLY A 273 -20.82 -6.12 20.70
C GLY A 273 -20.01 -5.53 21.87
N ASP A 274 -19.27 -6.35 22.61
CA ASP A 274 -18.35 -5.82 23.64
C ASP A 274 -17.22 -5.03 22.99
N LEU A 275 -16.78 -3.97 23.67
CA LEU A 275 -15.54 -3.30 23.34
C LEU A 275 -14.36 -4.16 23.81
N ILE A 276 -13.43 -4.41 22.92
CA ILE A 276 -12.19 -5.13 23.20
C ILE A 276 -10.99 -4.29 22.81
N GLU A 277 -9.91 -4.46 23.58
CA GLU A 277 -8.59 -4.00 23.21
C GLU A 277 -7.82 -5.18 22.59
N VAL A 278 -7.44 -5.05 21.31
CA VAL A 278 -6.51 -5.96 20.62
C VAL A 278 -5.13 -5.34 20.70
N PHE A 279 -4.11 -6.07 21.14
CA PHE A 279 -2.81 -5.48 21.47
C PHE A 279 -1.62 -6.44 21.31
N ASN A 280 -0.44 -5.85 21.17
CA ASN A 280 0.87 -6.48 21.37
C ASN A 280 1.89 -5.42 21.83
N ASP A 281 3.20 -5.76 21.86
CA ASP A 281 4.24 -4.82 22.30
C ASP A 281 4.40 -3.58 21.40
N ARG A 282 3.92 -3.65 20.12
CA ARG A 282 4.04 -2.55 19.17
C ARG A 282 2.92 -1.50 19.33
N GLY A 283 1.73 -1.93 19.71
CA GLY A 283 0.60 -1.04 19.86
C GLY A 283 -0.71 -1.77 20.11
N HIS A 284 -1.81 -1.04 19.95
CA HIS A 284 -3.15 -1.58 20.21
C HIS A 284 -4.22 -0.89 19.35
N CYS A 285 -5.41 -1.48 19.36
CA CYS A 285 -6.62 -0.79 18.96
C CYS A 285 -7.82 -1.23 19.81
N VAL A 286 -8.76 -0.32 20.04
CA VAL A 286 -10.01 -0.57 20.78
C VAL A 286 -11.19 -0.44 19.83
N LEU A 287 -11.96 -1.54 19.68
CA LEU A 287 -13.10 -1.62 18.80
C LEU A 287 -14.10 -2.67 19.28
N LYS A 288 -15.27 -2.75 18.65
CA LYS A 288 -16.25 -3.77 18.98
C LYS A 288 -15.83 -5.16 18.48
N CYS A 289 -16.17 -6.16 19.28
CA CYS A 289 -15.98 -7.58 18.95
C CYS A 289 -17.17 -8.13 18.15
N LEU A 290 -16.87 -9.00 17.18
CA LEU A 290 -17.83 -9.87 16.52
C LEU A 290 -17.36 -11.32 16.69
N VAL A 291 -18.11 -12.11 17.44
CA VAL A 291 -17.89 -13.56 17.51
C VAL A 291 -18.38 -14.18 16.22
N ASP A 292 -17.49 -14.83 15.48
CA ASP A 292 -17.74 -15.37 14.13
C ASP A 292 -17.11 -16.77 14.00
N GLU A 293 -17.95 -17.79 13.89
CA GLU A 293 -17.50 -19.18 13.76
C GLU A 293 -16.83 -19.49 12.42
N SER A 294 -16.87 -18.58 11.45
CA SER A 294 -16.09 -18.70 10.22
C SER A 294 -14.60 -18.40 10.40
N ILE A 295 -14.24 -17.78 11.50
CA ILE A 295 -12.84 -17.55 11.89
C ILE A 295 -12.32 -18.76 12.67
N ALA A 296 -11.17 -19.29 12.26
CA ALA A 296 -10.56 -20.40 12.99
C ALA A 296 -10.10 -19.96 14.40
N PRO A 297 -10.16 -20.85 15.42
CA PRO A 297 -9.57 -20.58 16.72
C PRO A 297 -8.09 -20.18 16.60
N GLY A 298 -7.66 -19.27 17.44
CA GLY A 298 -6.29 -18.76 17.43
C GLY A 298 -6.06 -17.60 16.45
N ILE A 299 -7.12 -16.99 15.90
CA ILE A 299 -7.05 -15.88 14.95
C ILE A 299 -7.88 -14.68 15.42
N VAL A 300 -7.32 -13.47 15.30
CA VAL A 300 -8.04 -12.21 15.34
C VAL A 300 -7.98 -11.56 13.98
N SER A 301 -9.13 -11.24 13.37
CA SER A 301 -9.20 -10.55 12.08
C SER A 301 -9.86 -9.18 12.23
N ILE A 302 -9.18 -8.14 11.74
CA ILE A 302 -9.72 -6.78 11.69
C ILE A 302 -9.67 -6.30 10.22
N PRO A 303 -10.80 -5.81 9.66
CA PRO A 303 -10.82 -5.34 8.29
C PRO A 303 -9.91 -4.11 8.11
N LYS A 304 -9.08 -4.13 7.09
CA LYS A 304 -8.18 -3.01 6.76
C LYS A 304 -8.90 -1.88 6.02
N GLY A 305 -8.26 -0.70 6.03
CA GLY A 305 -8.73 0.46 5.28
C GLY A 305 -9.61 1.41 6.09
N TRP A 306 -9.69 1.23 7.39
CA TRP A 306 -10.38 2.14 8.28
C TRP A 306 -9.48 3.30 8.73
N PRO A 307 -9.99 4.53 8.81
CA PRO A 307 -9.27 5.64 9.41
C PRO A 307 -9.09 5.41 10.90
N ARG A 308 -8.04 6.00 11.47
CA ARG A 308 -7.78 5.90 12.92
C ARG A 308 -8.95 6.36 13.77
N SER A 309 -9.69 7.36 13.30
CA SER A 309 -10.88 7.90 13.97
C SER A 309 -12.07 6.93 14.06
N ALA A 310 -12.04 5.81 13.33
CA ALA A 310 -13.07 4.79 13.43
C ALA A 310 -12.88 3.84 14.64
N PHE A 311 -11.73 3.87 15.27
CA PHE A 311 -11.41 3.12 16.48
C PHE A 311 -11.63 4.00 17.73
N VAL A 312 -12.02 3.38 18.83
CA VAL A 312 -12.15 4.10 20.13
C VAL A 312 -10.78 4.59 20.61
N ALA A 313 -9.72 3.77 20.36
CA ALA A 313 -8.33 4.13 20.61
C ALA A 313 -7.41 3.34 19.67
N GLY A 314 -6.21 3.87 19.42
CA GLY A 314 -5.21 3.22 18.59
C GLY A 314 -5.59 3.10 17.13
N GLY A 315 -5.04 2.10 16.44
CA GLY A 315 -5.31 1.82 15.04
C GLY A 315 -4.86 0.43 14.60
N TYR A 316 -5.54 -0.13 13.62
CA TYR A 316 -5.34 -1.52 13.19
C TYR A 316 -3.91 -1.84 12.69
N GLN A 317 -3.18 -0.85 12.21
CA GLN A 317 -1.80 -1.03 11.75
C GLN A 317 -0.74 -0.88 12.86
N GLU A 318 -1.14 -0.55 14.09
CA GLU A 318 -0.18 -0.44 15.19
C GLU A 318 0.43 -1.79 15.56
N MET A 319 -0.35 -2.88 15.50
CA MET A 319 0.11 -4.22 15.83
C MET A 319 0.94 -4.87 14.72
N SER A 320 0.85 -4.35 13.49
CA SER A 320 1.55 -4.92 12.33
C SER A 320 3.04 -4.65 12.36
N GLN A 321 3.83 -5.62 11.85
CA GLN A 321 5.27 -5.44 11.73
C GLN A 321 5.64 -4.41 10.67
N PRO A 322 6.44 -3.39 10.99
CA PRO A 322 6.96 -2.43 10.03
C PRO A 322 8.18 -2.95 9.23
N LYS A 323 8.43 -4.26 9.30
CA LYS A 323 9.58 -4.90 8.65
C LYS A 323 9.30 -5.13 7.17
N MET A 324 10.30 -4.84 6.35
CA MET A 324 10.29 -5.13 4.91
C MET A 324 11.19 -6.33 4.63
N ASP A 325 10.69 -7.27 3.83
CA ASP A 325 11.53 -8.32 3.29
C ASP A 325 12.33 -7.76 2.10
N PRO A 326 13.68 -7.83 2.13
CA PRO A 326 14.52 -7.22 1.10
C PRO A 326 14.43 -7.92 -0.26
N TYR A 327 14.07 -9.20 -0.33
CA TYR A 327 13.98 -9.93 -1.59
C TYR A 327 12.73 -9.56 -2.40
N PRO A 328 11.50 -9.74 -1.90
CA PRO A 328 10.30 -9.29 -2.59
C PRO A 328 10.09 -7.78 -2.48
N SER A 329 10.80 -7.08 -1.60
CA SER A 329 10.57 -5.66 -1.29
C SER A 329 9.13 -5.41 -0.82
N ALA A 330 8.63 -6.27 0.07
CA ALA A 330 7.27 -6.23 0.58
C ALA A 330 7.24 -6.28 2.11
N ALA A 331 6.27 -5.61 2.71
CA ALA A 331 5.99 -5.73 4.12
C ALA A 331 5.34 -7.08 4.44
N SER A 332 5.53 -7.58 5.66
CA SER A 332 4.92 -8.81 6.19
C SER A 332 3.85 -8.47 7.26
N PRO A 333 2.76 -7.77 6.90
CA PRO A 333 1.81 -7.25 7.89
C PRO A 333 1.05 -8.35 8.65
N TYR A 334 0.97 -9.55 8.07
CA TYR A 334 0.27 -10.70 8.67
C TYR A 334 1.18 -11.59 9.51
N ASP A 335 2.47 -11.29 9.59
CA ASP A 335 3.41 -11.93 10.49
C ASP A 335 3.41 -11.19 11.82
N ALA A 336 2.28 -11.25 12.53
CA ALA A 336 2.06 -10.54 13.78
C ALA A 336 1.22 -11.39 14.75
N LEU A 337 1.67 -11.46 16.00
CA LEU A 337 0.96 -12.06 17.12
C LEU A 337 0.32 -10.97 17.96
N VAL A 338 -0.86 -11.28 18.51
CA VAL A 338 -1.65 -10.39 19.38
C VAL A 338 -2.33 -11.20 20.47
N ASP A 339 -2.86 -10.47 21.44
CA ASP A 339 -3.92 -10.94 22.33
C ASP A 339 -5.04 -9.89 22.38
N PHE A 340 -6.18 -10.25 22.96
CA PHE A 340 -7.25 -9.32 23.23
C PHE A 340 -7.87 -9.51 24.60
N ARG A 341 -8.45 -8.45 25.13
CA ARG A 341 -9.17 -8.43 26.39
C ARG A 341 -10.35 -7.46 26.30
N LYS A 342 -11.27 -7.57 27.24
CA LYS A 342 -12.35 -6.57 27.40
C LYS A 342 -11.73 -5.21 27.72
N ALA A 343 -12.16 -4.14 27.02
CA ALA A 343 -11.65 -2.78 27.18
C ALA A 343 -12.26 -2.07 28.39
#